data_aa4d7f7c60dc9d0a052bf5fa4216e564
#
_entry.id   aa4d7f7c60dc9d0a052bf5fa4216e564
#
_cell.length_a   1.000
_cell.length_b   1.000
_cell.length_c   1.000
_cell.angle_alpha   90.00
_cell.angle_beta   90.00
_cell.angle_gamma   90.00
#
_symmetry.space_group_name_H-M   'P 1'
#
loop_
_entity.id
_entity.type
_entity.pdbx_description
1 polymer ?
#
loop_
_entity_poly.entity_id
_entity_poly.type
_entity_poly.pdbx_seq_one_letter_code
_entity_poly.pdbx_strand_id
1 'polypeptide(L)'
;MSPAALRLSSRMSSQFTIEQIREAAQSASVAGIIHAQIETKLERRTRELKPFLELTVRDLTGSLVVRVWQDHPCFAFCGELPAGACIALEGEFVLGTTFGLEPKNWSIRSLNSEERQVLFTGSPESQELQQRAYAEIERTVAAIADPRLRRVSELFLDEFGERFRRAAGARSVHHARRGGLVQHVAQMLKTATALTSVYSYLNRDLLLAGVLFHDAGKLWENAFPKEGFQMPYDLLGELVGHITIGAELVNRLWTKMRREPIYESWKNVKPESELVRWHLLHLVAAHHGEKQFGSPVEPKTPEAIALHFIDNLDAKLEIMTGAYRTGHRLSADIIERVRPLPGHLVEPLPVYVQGEESQS
;
A
#
# COMPACT_ATOMS: atom_id res chain seq x y z
N MET A 1 -22.54 56.99 8.84
CA MET A 1 -21.27 56.28 9.17
C MET A 1 -21.46 54.82 8.83
N SER A 2 -20.89 54.43 7.74
CA SER A 2 -21.04 53.06 7.18
C SER A 2 -20.02 52.10 7.81
N PRO A 3 -20.36 50.85 8.17
CA PRO A 3 -19.38 49.90 8.63
C PRO A 3 -18.68 49.29 7.41
N ALA A 4 -17.36 49.43 7.38
CA ALA A 4 -16.49 48.80 6.38
C ALA A 4 -16.56 47.29 6.53
N ALA A 5 -17.13 46.62 5.53
CA ALA A 5 -17.09 45.19 5.38
C ALA A 5 -15.64 44.75 5.02
N LEU A 6 -14.98 44.14 5.94
CA LEU A 6 -13.74 43.39 5.63
C LEU A 6 -14.09 42.28 4.62
N ARG A 7 -13.76 42.49 3.35
CA ARG A 7 -13.69 41.46 2.34
C ARG A 7 -12.43 40.61 2.63
N LEU A 8 -12.60 39.50 3.33
CA LEU A 8 -11.66 38.40 3.28
C LEU A 8 -11.67 37.88 1.84
N SER A 9 -10.61 38.17 1.09
CA SER A 9 -10.38 37.58 -0.21
C SER A 9 -10.23 36.05 0.01
N SER A 10 -11.17 35.27 -0.51
CA SER A 10 -11.09 33.85 -0.56
C SER A 10 -9.96 33.43 -1.54
N ARG A 11 -8.72 33.41 -1.07
CA ARG A 11 -7.71 32.57 -1.70
C ARG A 11 -8.18 31.15 -1.45
N MET A 12 -8.56 30.43 -2.50
CA MET A 12 -8.79 28.97 -2.42
C MET A 12 -7.49 28.36 -1.91
N SER A 13 -7.48 27.90 -0.65
CA SER A 13 -6.34 27.21 -0.07
C SER A 13 -6.17 25.91 -0.85
N SER A 14 -4.98 25.66 -1.38
CA SER A 14 -4.69 24.43 -2.11
C SER A 14 -4.78 23.23 -1.17
N GLN A 15 -5.38 22.15 -1.64
CA GLN A 15 -5.42 20.89 -0.91
C GLN A 15 -4.13 20.09 -1.16
N PHE A 16 -3.56 19.57 -0.08
CA PHE A 16 -2.32 18.80 -0.08
C PHE A 16 -2.51 17.49 0.67
N THR A 17 -1.66 16.52 0.38
CA THR A 17 -1.44 15.38 1.26
C THR A 17 -0.46 15.75 2.38
N ILE A 18 -0.42 14.93 3.44
CA ILE A 18 0.52 15.14 4.57
C ILE A 18 1.98 15.10 4.08
N GLU A 19 2.31 14.23 3.13
CA GLU A 19 3.65 14.13 2.56
C GLU A 19 4.00 15.37 1.72
N GLN A 20 3.10 15.81 0.85
CA GLN A 20 3.31 17.03 0.05
C GLN A 20 3.54 18.28 0.90
N ILE A 21 2.75 18.47 1.97
CA ILE A 21 2.97 19.58 2.90
C ILE A 21 4.30 19.42 3.64
N ARG A 22 4.68 18.21 4.04
CA ARG A 22 5.97 17.97 4.72
C ARG A 22 7.15 18.29 3.83
N GLU A 23 7.10 17.94 2.56
CA GLU A 23 8.12 18.25 1.57
C GLU A 23 8.20 19.76 1.32
N ALA A 24 7.07 20.41 1.07
CA ALA A 24 7.02 21.85 0.81
C ALA A 24 7.46 22.67 2.03
N ALA A 25 7.14 22.23 3.25
CA ALA A 25 7.50 22.91 4.50
C ALA A 25 9.01 22.80 4.85
N GLN A 26 9.79 22.00 4.12
CA GLN A 26 11.26 21.98 4.29
C GLN A 26 11.93 23.29 3.86
N SER A 27 11.33 24.02 2.92
CA SER A 27 11.89 25.25 2.35
C SER A 27 11.25 26.53 2.90
N ALA A 28 9.97 26.51 3.23
CA ALA A 28 9.20 27.64 3.74
C ALA A 28 7.89 27.18 4.39
N SER A 29 7.23 28.07 5.18
CA SER A 29 5.88 27.80 5.65
C SER A 29 4.90 27.67 4.48
N VAL A 30 3.94 26.73 4.59
CA VAL A 30 2.98 26.39 3.54
C VAL A 30 1.56 26.57 4.06
N ALA A 31 0.80 27.45 3.44
CA ALA A 31 -0.64 27.58 3.70
C ALA A 31 -1.42 26.56 2.85
N GLY A 32 -2.29 25.76 3.47
CA GLY A 32 -3.04 24.72 2.77
C GLY A 32 -4.08 24.02 3.60
N ILE A 33 -4.77 23.07 2.96
CA ILE A 33 -5.76 22.19 3.58
C ILE A 33 -5.26 20.75 3.48
N ILE A 34 -5.31 20.03 4.60
CA ILE A 34 -5.11 18.57 4.65
C ILE A 34 -6.45 17.90 4.96
N HIS A 35 -6.86 16.92 4.17
CA HIS A 35 -7.92 16.00 4.53
C HIS A 35 -7.29 14.76 5.20
N ALA A 36 -7.77 14.43 6.39
CA ALA A 36 -7.20 13.34 7.18
C ALA A 36 -8.26 12.66 8.06
N GLN A 37 -7.95 11.47 8.54
CA GLN A 37 -8.72 10.76 9.56
C GLN A 37 -8.01 10.86 10.91
N ILE A 38 -8.74 11.10 11.99
CA ILE A 38 -8.21 11.03 13.36
C ILE A 38 -7.93 9.55 13.68
N GLU A 39 -6.66 9.19 13.76
CA GLU A 39 -6.20 7.85 14.11
C GLU A 39 -6.28 7.61 15.61
N THR A 40 -5.73 8.56 16.39
CA THR A 40 -5.78 8.53 17.85
C THR A 40 -6.08 9.92 18.41
N LYS A 41 -6.76 9.95 19.55
CA LYS A 41 -7.01 11.15 20.34
C LYS A 41 -6.64 10.84 21.79
N LEU A 42 -5.68 11.58 22.34
CA LEU A 42 -5.21 11.43 23.71
C LEU A 42 -5.36 12.76 24.44
N GLU A 43 -5.94 12.70 25.63
CA GLU A 43 -5.91 13.82 26.58
C GLU A 43 -4.59 13.78 27.34
N ARG A 44 -3.87 14.91 27.31
CA ARG A 44 -2.59 15.08 27.96
C ARG A 44 -2.63 16.29 28.88
N ARG A 45 -1.66 16.40 29.77
CA ARG A 45 -1.46 17.59 30.62
C ARG A 45 -0.04 18.12 30.44
N THR A 46 0.07 19.45 30.43
CA THR A 46 1.36 20.15 30.48
C THR A 46 2.02 19.97 31.84
N ARG A 47 3.27 20.43 31.99
CA ARG A 47 3.94 20.49 33.29
C ARG A 47 3.18 21.34 34.33
N GLU A 48 2.41 22.32 33.85
CA GLU A 48 1.54 23.18 34.66
C GLU A 48 0.13 22.60 34.88
N LEU A 49 -0.08 21.31 34.56
CA LEU A 49 -1.35 20.57 34.66
C LEU A 49 -2.47 21.09 33.75
N LYS A 50 -2.20 21.97 32.79
CA LYS A 50 -3.20 22.43 31.83
C LYS A 50 -3.50 21.33 30.83
N PRO A 51 -4.78 21.01 30.53
CA PRO A 51 -5.14 19.98 29.60
C PRO A 51 -4.85 20.42 28.15
N PHE A 52 -4.46 19.45 27.30
CA PHE A 52 -4.42 19.62 25.85
C PHE A 52 -4.78 18.28 25.19
N LEU A 53 -5.22 18.33 23.94
CA LEU A 53 -5.46 17.14 23.14
C LEU A 53 -4.28 16.91 22.20
N GLU A 54 -3.87 15.66 22.10
CA GLU A 54 -2.91 15.21 21.10
C GLU A 54 -3.67 14.34 20.09
N LEU A 55 -3.86 14.85 18.88
CA LEU A 55 -4.54 14.17 17.77
C LEU A 55 -3.48 13.64 16.81
N THR A 56 -3.44 12.35 16.59
CA THR A 56 -2.73 11.80 15.43
C THR A 56 -3.72 11.73 14.28
N VAL A 57 -3.46 12.47 13.22
CA VAL A 57 -4.27 12.46 11.99
C VAL A 57 -3.49 11.80 10.87
N ARG A 58 -4.19 11.10 9.98
CA ARG A 58 -3.58 10.29 8.92
C ARG A 58 -4.33 10.45 7.61
N ASP A 59 -3.58 10.47 6.52
CA ASP A 59 -4.07 10.26 5.16
C ASP A 59 -3.40 9.04 4.50
N LEU A 60 -3.54 8.89 3.18
CA LEU A 60 -2.91 7.80 2.41
C LEU A 60 -1.37 7.88 2.40
N THR A 61 -0.78 9.05 2.65
CA THR A 61 0.64 9.30 2.45
C THR A 61 1.43 9.31 3.77
N GLY A 62 0.76 9.61 4.90
CA GLY A 62 1.45 9.67 6.17
C GLY A 62 0.57 10.05 7.35
N SER A 63 1.21 10.42 8.45
CA SER A 63 0.55 10.91 9.66
C SER A 63 1.17 12.21 10.17
N LEU A 64 0.34 12.98 10.89
CA LEU A 64 0.69 14.25 11.51
C LEU A 64 0.13 14.29 12.94
N VAL A 65 0.94 14.75 13.89
CA VAL A 65 0.47 14.98 15.26
C VAL A 65 0.09 16.45 15.43
N VAL A 66 -1.17 16.69 15.78
CA VAL A 66 -1.71 18.02 16.03
C VAL A 66 -1.97 18.18 17.53
N ARG A 67 -1.37 19.19 18.16
CA ARG A 67 -1.60 19.51 19.56
C ARG A 67 -2.60 20.65 19.67
N VAL A 68 -3.69 20.41 20.36
CA VAL A 68 -4.78 21.34 20.56
C VAL A 68 -4.75 21.81 22.01
N TRP A 69 -4.26 23.01 22.23
CA TRP A 69 -4.17 23.59 23.56
C TRP A 69 -5.56 24.04 24.06
N GLN A 70 -5.77 24.10 25.36
CA GLN A 70 -7.07 24.41 25.98
C GLN A 70 -7.64 25.78 25.55
N ASP A 71 -6.77 26.73 25.27
CA ASP A 71 -7.12 28.10 24.83
C ASP A 71 -7.36 28.20 23.30
N HIS A 72 -7.15 27.12 22.55
CA HIS A 72 -7.37 27.11 21.11
C HIS A 72 -8.88 27.12 20.79
N PRO A 73 -9.37 27.95 19.84
CA PRO A 73 -10.80 28.01 19.50
C PRO A 73 -11.45 26.67 19.15
N CYS A 74 -10.67 25.74 18.56
CA CYS A 74 -11.16 24.43 18.17
C CYS A 74 -11.09 23.38 19.28
N PHE A 75 -10.66 23.71 20.51
CA PHE A 75 -10.45 22.73 21.59
C PHE A 75 -11.73 21.93 21.91
N ALA A 76 -12.85 22.60 22.11
CA ALA A 76 -14.13 21.96 22.41
C ALA A 76 -14.57 21.04 21.27
N PHE A 77 -14.54 21.52 20.04
CA PHE A 77 -14.88 20.73 18.86
C PHE A 77 -14.00 19.50 18.70
N CYS A 78 -12.68 19.64 18.84
CA CYS A 78 -11.75 18.51 18.81
C CYS A 78 -12.01 17.49 19.95
N GLY A 79 -12.45 17.96 21.11
CA GLY A 79 -12.84 17.12 22.24
C GLY A 79 -14.03 16.21 21.93
N GLU A 80 -14.99 16.67 21.13
CA GLU A 80 -16.19 15.92 20.74
C GLU A 80 -15.93 14.91 19.61
N LEU A 81 -14.90 15.13 18.78
CA LEU A 81 -14.60 14.24 17.65
C LEU A 81 -14.14 12.85 18.14
N PRO A 82 -14.74 11.76 17.65
CA PRO A 82 -14.26 10.40 17.95
C PRO A 82 -13.00 10.06 17.14
N ALA A 83 -12.25 9.08 17.60
CA ALA A 83 -11.28 8.38 16.74
C ALA A 83 -12.04 7.80 15.52
N GLY A 84 -11.43 7.88 14.33
CA GLY A 84 -12.07 7.54 13.06
C GLY A 84 -12.78 8.72 12.37
N ALA A 85 -12.99 9.86 13.03
CA ALA A 85 -13.57 11.05 12.40
C ALA A 85 -12.68 11.56 11.27
N CYS A 86 -13.30 11.92 10.14
CA CYS A 86 -12.61 12.49 8.99
C CYS A 86 -12.75 14.02 9.01
N ILE A 87 -11.62 14.71 8.88
CA ILE A 87 -11.50 16.15 9.09
C ILE A 87 -10.74 16.84 7.94
N ALA A 88 -11.06 18.10 7.71
CA ALA A 88 -10.22 19.04 7.01
C ALA A 88 -9.49 19.91 8.05
N LEU A 89 -8.18 19.94 7.98
CA LEU A 89 -7.29 20.78 8.77
C LEU A 89 -6.73 21.86 7.83
N GLU A 90 -7.15 23.10 8.01
CA GLU A 90 -6.69 24.25 7.24
C GLU A 90 -5.80 25.13 8.11
N GLY A 91 -4.63 25.51 7.59
CA GLY A 91 -3.70 26.33 8.34
C GLY A 91 -2.40 26.59 7.60
N GLU A 92 -1.47 27.19 8.31
CA GLU A 92 -0.10 27.41 7.89
C GLU A 92 0.80 26.34 8.52
N PHE A 93 1.41 25.49 7.70
CA PHE A 93 2.25 24.38 8.16
C PHE A 93 3.71 24.77 8.16
N VAL A 94 4.38 24.55 9.29
CA VAL A 94 5.80 24.86 9.47
C VAL A 94 6.54 23.65 10.01
N LEU A 95 7.78 23.46 9.58
CA LEU A 95 8.66 22.43 10.13
C LEU A 95 9.36 22.98 11.37
N GLY A 96 8.92 22.57 12.55
CA GLY A 96 9.53 22.93 13.84
C GLY A 96 10.71 22.02 14.18
N THR A 97 11.66 22.53 14.93
CA THR A 97 12.86 21.79 15.35
C THR A 97 12.57 20.70 16.39
N THR A 98 11.50 20.83 17.16
CA THR A 98 11.21 19.95 18.31
C THR A 98 10.15 18.88 18.01
N PHE A 99 9.13 19.22 17.24
CA PHE A 99 7.94 18.38 17.04
C PHE A 99 7.66 18.03 15.58
N GLY A 100 8.58 18.37 14.66
CA GLY A 100 8.42 18.13 13.24
C GLY A 100 7.41 19.09 12.60
N LEU A 101 6.56 18.61 11.70
CA LEU A 101 5.55 19.42 11.03
C LEU A 101 4.44 19.82 11.99
N GLU A 102 4.17 21.12 12.10
CA GLU A 102 3.15 21.69 12.99
C GLU A 102 2.26 22.68 12.23
N PRO A 103 0.92 22.64 12.43
CA PRO A 103 0.02 23.66 11.94
C PRO A 103 0.05 24.89 12.85
N LYS A 104 0.06 26.09 12.24
CA LYS A 104 -0.13 27.39 12.89
C LYS A 104 -1.36 28.09 12.32
N ASN A 105 -2.01 28.93 13.12
CA ASN A 105 -3.19 29.68 12.69
C ASN A 105 -4.22 28.80 11.97
N TRP A 106 -4.54 27.67 12.55
CA TRP A 106 -5.30 26.59 11.91
C TRP A 106 -6.74 26.50 12.40
N SER A 107 -7.58 25.93 11.57
CA SER A 107 -8.94 25.54 11.87
C SER A 107 -9.21 24.11 11.45
N ILE A 108 -10.27 23.51 11.97
CA ILE A 108 -10.66 22.12 11.72
C ILE A 108 -12.17 22.04 11.52
N ARG A 109 -12.59 21.22 10.55
CA ARG A 109 -14.00 20.86 10.34
C ARG A 109 -14.15 19.40 9.96
N SER A 110 -15.34 18.85 10.11
CA SER A 110 -15.65 17.52 9.58
C SER A 110 -15.71 17.53 8.04
N LEU A 111 -15.30 16.42 7.41
CA LEU A 111 -15.47 16.22 5.99
C LEU A 111 -16.91 15.82 5.65
N ASN A 112 -17.39 16.27 4.50
CA ASN A 112 -18.63 15.75 3.91
C ASN A 112 -18.43 14.36 3.28
N SER A 113 -19.49 13.75 2.74
CA SER A 113 -19.45 12.40 2.18
C SER A 113 -18.54 12.29 0.95
N GLU A 114 -18.51 13.28 0.07
CA GLU A 114 -17.68 13.30 -1.13
C GLU A 114 -16.20 13.45 -0.78
N GLU A 115 -15.87 14.39 0.12
CA GLU A 115 -14.51 14.59 0.63
C GLU A 115 -13.97 13.33 1.34
N ARG A 116 -14.82 12.64 2.12
CA ARG A 116 -14.46 11.37 2.77
C ARG A 116 -14.16 10.28 1.75
N GLN A 117 -14.97 10.18 0.69
CA GLN A 117 -14.73 9.21 -0.37
C GLN A 117 -13.37 9.46 -1.02
N VAL A 118 -13.08 10.70 -1.42
CA VAL A 118 -11.79 11.09 -2.02
C VAL A 118 -10.64 10.78 -1.06
N LEU A 119 -10.78 11.09 0.23
CA LEU A 119 -9.77 10.82 1.25
C LEU A 119 -9.34 9.35 1.28
N PHE A 120 -10.29 8.40 1.17
CA PHE A 120 -9.99 6.97 1.23
C PHE A 120 -9.58 6.35 -0.11
N THR A 121 -9.98 6.94 -1.22
CA THR A 121 -9.63 6.41 -2.55
C THR A 121 -8.31 6.96 -3.10
N GLY A 122 -7.84 8.07 -2.56
CA GLY A 122 -6.61 8.76 -3.01
C GLY A 122 -6.85 9.73 -4.15
N SER A 123 -5.76 10.36 -4.62
CA SER A 123 -5.81 11.26 -5.75
C SER A 123 -6.26 10.55 -7.04
N PRO A 124 -6.80 11.27 -8.04
CA PRO A 124 -7.16 10.69 -9.32
C PRO A 124 -6.02 9.88 -9.95
N GLU A 125 -4.77 10.35 -9.86
CA GLU A 125 -3.59 9.66 -10.38
C GLU A 125 -3.35 8.33 -9.64
N SER A 126 -3.49 8.33 -8.31
CA SER A 126 -3.35 7.10 -7.51
C SER A 126 -4.43 6.08 -7.83
N GLN A 127 -5.68 6.55 -8.03
CA GLN A 127 -6.79 5.70 -8.45
C GLN A 127 -6.55 5.11 -9.84
N GLU A 128 -6.08 5.91 -10.79
CA GLU A 128 -5.77 5.46 -12.14
C GLU A 128 -4.65 4.39 -12.14
N LEU A 129 -3.58 4.60 -11.36
CA LEU A 129 -2.51 3.61 -11.19
C LEU A 129 -3.04 2.29 -10.63
N GLN A 130 -3.91 2.33 -9.61
CA GLN A 130 -4.51 1.13 -9.04
C GLN A 130 -5.46 0.44 -10.04
N GLN A 131 -6.25 1.19 -10.79
CA GLN A 131 -7.13 0.65 -11.83
C GLN A 131 -6.33 -0.02 -12.95
N ARG A 132 -5.26 0.61 -13.43
CA ARG A 132 -4.37 0.05 -14.46
C ARG A 132 -3.69 -1.23 -13.96
N ALA A 133 -3.21 -1.23 -12.70
CA ALA A 133 -2.60 -2.41 -12.10
C ALA A 133 -3.60 -3.57 -11.98
N TYR A 134 -4.83 -3.31 -11.54
CA TYR A 134 -5.85 -4.35 -11.44
C TYR A 134 -6.28 -4.88 -12.82
N ALA A 135 -6.49 -4.01 -13.80
CA ALA A 135 -6.79 -4.40 -15.18
C ALA A 135 -5.66 -5.24 -15.82
N GLU A 136 -4.40 -4.98 -15.45
CA GLU A 136 -3.27 -5.81 -15.86
C GLU A 136 -3.37 -7.23 -15.29
N ILE A 137 -3.74 -7.35 -14.01
CA ILE A 137 -3.96 -8.66 -13.36
C ILE A 137 -5.09 -9.42 -14.07
N GLU A 138 -6.24 -8.77 -14.31
CA GLU A 138 -7.37 -9.40 -15.00
C GLU A 138 -6.98 -9.88 -16.41
N ARG A 139 -6.26 -9.06 -17.18
CA ARG A 139 -5.77 -9.46 -18.53
C ARG A 139 -4.81 -10.64 -18.46
N THR A 140 -3.91 -10.64 -17.49
CA THR A 140 -2.92 -11.70 -17.33
C THR A 140 -3.59 -13.00 -16.92
N VAL A 141 -4.57 -12.97 -16.01
CA VAL A 141 -5.37 -14.12 -15.61
C VAL A 141 -6.14 -14.69 -16.80
N ALA A 142 -6.79 -13.83 -17.59
CA ALA A 142 -7.52 -14.24 -18.80
C ALA A 142 -6.62 -14.89 -19.86
N ALA A 143 -5.32 -14.55 -19.88
CA ALA A 143 -4.33 -15.11 -20.79
C ALA A 143 -3.66 -16.41 -20.30
N ILE A 144 -4.04 -16.95 -19.13
CA ILE A 144 -3.62 -18.26 -18.64
C ILE A 144 -4.27 -19.34 -19.54
N ALA A 145 -3.46 -20.20 -20.15
CA ALA A 145 -3.96 -21.23 -21.06
C ALA A 145 -4.52 -22.46 -20.32
N ASP A 146 -3.88 -22.88 -19.19
CA ASP A 146 -4.43 -23.96 -18.35
C ASP A 146 -5.79 -23.56 -17.78
N PRO A 147 -6.89 -24.21 -18.17
CA PRO A 147 -8.24 -23.78 -17.80
C PRO A 147 -8.49 -23.86 -16.28
N ARG A 148 -7.77 -24.74 -15.58
CA ARG A 148 -7.90 -24.94 -14.12
C ARG A 148 -7.24 -23.81 -13.37
N LEU A 149 -6.01 -23.43 -13.75
CA LEU A 149 -5.26 -22.30 -13.18
C LEU A 149 -5.95 -20.98 -13.48
N ARG A 150 -6.45 -20.83 -14.72
CA ARG A 150 -7.27 -19.65 -15.06
C ARG A 150 -8.51 -19.58 -14.21
N ARG A 151 -9.31 -20.66 -14.13
CA ARG A 151 -10.59 -20.63 -13.40
C ARG A 151 -10.41 -20.39 -11.91
N VAL A 152 -9.43 -21.01 -11.25
CA VAL A 152 -9.17 -20.76 -9.83
C VAL A 152 -8.73 -19.31 -9.59
N SER A 153 -7.98 -18.72 -10.51
CA SER A 153 -7.59 -17.30 -10.45
C SER A 153 -8.78 -16.35 -10.67
N GLU A 154 -9.66 -16.64 -11.62
CA GLU A 154 -10.91 -15.91 -11.81
C GLU A 154 -11.78 -15.96 -10.55
N LEU A 155 -11.99 -17.14 -9.96
CA LEU A 155 -12.75 -17.30 -8.72
C LEU A 155 -12.16 -16.47 -7.56
N PHE A 156 -10.84 -16.33 -7.50
CA PHE A 156 -10.19 -15.45 -6.52
C PHE A 156 -10.54 -13.98 -6.77
N LEU A 157 -10.43 -13.50 -8.00
CA LEU A 157 -10.76 -12.12 -8.35
C LEU A 157 -12.25 -11.81 -8.14
N ASP A 158 -13.14 -12.74 -8.51
CA ASP A 158 -14.59 -12.62 -8.32
C ASP A 158 -14.97 -12.51 -6.83
N GLU A 159 -14.38 -13.36 -5.98
CA GLU A 159 -14.78 -13.44 -4.57
C GLU A 159 -14.07 -12.42 -3.68
N PHE A 160 -12.80 -12.09 -4.00
CA PHE A 160 -11.94 -11.29 -3.15
C PHE A 160 -11.45 -9.99 -3.79
N GLY A 161 -11.77 -9.72 -5.05
CA GLY A 161 -11.22 -8.59 -5.80
C GLY A 161 -11.38 -7.24 -5.09
N GLU A 162 -12.52 -6.98 -4.45
CA GLU A 162 -12.73 -5.75 -3.68
C GLU A 162 -11.81 -5.67 -2.46
N ARG A 163 -11.63 -6.77 -1.73
CA ARG A 163 -10.72 -6.82 -0.58
C ARG A 163 -9.26 -6.73 -1.01
N PHE A 164 -8.91 -7.38 -2.11
CA PHE A 164 -7.60 -7.36 -2.72
C PHE A 164 -7.18 -5.94 -3.14
N ARG A 165 -8.08 -5.17 -3.75
CA ARG A 165 -7.85 -3.76 -4.12
C ARG A 165 -7.57 -2.85 -2.92
N ARG A 166 -7.91 -3.26 -1.70
CA ARG A 166 -7.68 -2.50 -0.48
C ARG A 166 -6.52 -3.02 0.36
N ALA A 167 -5.96 -4.17 -0.01
CA ALA A 167 -4.87 -4.77 0.74
C ALA A 167 -3.53 -4.07 0.45
N ALA A 168 -2.69 -3.99 1.49
CA ALA A 168 -1.29 -3.60 1.38
C ALA A 168 -0.40 -4.82 1.17
N GLY A 169 0.76 -4.63 0.53
CA GLY A 169 1.77 -5.66 0.40
C GLY A 169 2.45 -6.01 1.73
N ALA A 170 2.57 -5.02 2.63
CA ALA A 170 3.09 -5.19 3.98
C ALA A 170 2.43 -4.18 4.95
N ARG A 171 2.57 -4.38 6.26
CA ARG A 171 2.16 -3.38 7.27
C ARG A 171 3.07 -2.16 7.29
N SER A 172 4.34 -2.36 6.95
CA SER A 172 5.36 -1.33 6.88
C SER A 172 6.36 -1.70 5.78
N VAL A 173 7.12 -0.76 5.31
CA VAL A 173 8.29 -0.90 4.43
C VAL A 173 7.92 -0.85 2.94
N HIS A 174 7.52 -1.95 2.29
CA HIS A 174 7.23 -1.99 0.86
C HIS A 174 5.73 -2.12 0.60
N HIS A 175 5.23 -1.40 -0.40
CA HIS A 175 3.81 -1.43 -0.76
C HIS A 175 2.85 -1.28 0.46
N ALA A 176 3.30 -0.60 1.53
CA ALA A 176 2.58 -0.44 2.79
C ALA A 176 1.49 0.64 2.68
N ARG A 177 0.69 0.58 1.64
CA ARG A 177 -0.40 1.51 1.33
C ARG A 177 -1.61 0.77 0.78
N ARG A 178 -2.76 1.42 0.86
CA ARG A 178 -4.00 0.89 0.27
C ARG A 178 -3.81 0.63 -1.23
N GLY A 179 -4.13 -0.60 -1.68
CA GLY A 179 -3.90 -1.05 -3.05
C GLY A 179 -2.45 -1.45 -3.35
N GLY A 180 -1.55 -1.39 -2.36
CA GLY A 180 -0.15 -1.76 -2.53
C GLY A 180 0.03 -3.22 -2.97
N LEU A 181 -0.80 -4.15 -2.46
CA LEU A 181 -0.74 -5.55 -2.87
C LEU A 181 -1.11 -5.75 -4.35
N VAL A 182 -2.07 -5.00 -4.88
CA VAL A 182 -2.42 -5.04 -6.31
C VAL A 182 -1.27 -4.53 -7.17
N GLN A 183 -0.61 -3.44 -6.76
CA GLN A 183 0.53 -2.88 -7.48
C GLN A 183 1.70 -3.87 -7.50
N HIS A 184 2.03 -4.47 -6.35
CA HIS A 184 3.03 -5.51 -6.20
C HIS A 184 2.77 -6.69 -7.15
N VAL A 185 1.59 -7.31 -7.06
CA VAL A 185 1.22 -8.45 -7.90
C VAL A 185 1.25 -8.09 -9.39
N ALA A 186 0.78 -6.91 -9.79
CA ALA A 186 0.82 -6.48 -11.19
C ALA A 186 2.26 -6.31 -11.72
N GLN A 187 3.17 -5.76 -10.92
CA GLN A 187 4.59 -5.65 -11.27
C GLN A 187 5.24 -7.02 -11.39
N MET A 188 4.98 -7.89 -10.41
CA MET A 188 5.48 -9.27 -10.43
C MET A 188 4.97 -10.07 -11.64
N LEU A 189 3.70 -9.92 -12.05
CA LEU A 189 3.13 -10.58 -13.24
C LEU A 189 3.83 -10.13 -14.53
N LYS A 190 4.16 -8.84 -14.65
CA LYS A 190 4.95 -8.33 -15.78
C LYS A 190 6.35 -8.93 -15.80
N THR A 191 7.02 -8.95 -14.66
CA THR A 191 8.36 -9.53 -14.49
C THR A 191 8.35 -11.04 -14.81
N ALA A 192 7.36 -11.78 -14.28
CA ALA A 192 7.20 -13.20 -14.57
C ALA A 192 6.95 -13.47 -16.06
N THR A 193 6.14 -12.63 -16.71
CA THR A 193 5.88 -12.75 -18.16
C THR A 193 7.16 -12.51 -18.95
N ALA A 194 7.96 -11.50 -18.62
CA ALA A 194 9.25 -11.24 -19.26
C ALA A 194 10.24 -12.40 -18.99
N LEU A 195 10.29 -12.91 -17.77
CA LEU A 195 11.18 -14.01 -17.40
C LEU A 195 10.86 -15.29 -18.19
N THR A 196 9.58 -15.62 -18.38
CA THR A 196 9.18 -16.81 -19.16
C THR A 196 9.47 -16.69 -20.66
N SER A 197 9.68 -15.48 -21.17
CA SER A 197 10.18 -15.30 -22.54
C SER A 197 11.67 -15.63 -22.69
N VAL A 198 12.44 -15.51 -21.61
CA VAL A 198 13.87 -15.85 -21.56
C VAL A 198 14.07 -17.33 -21.23
N TYR A 199 13.36 -17.83 -20.22
CA TYR A 199 13.45 -19.20 -19.75
C TYR A 199 12.21 -19.99 -20.18
N SER A 200 12.20 -20.45 -21.42
CA SER A 200 11.04 -21.09 -22.07
C SER A 200 10.64 -22.45 -21.47
N TYR A 201 11.48 -23.05 -20.62
CA TYR A 201 11.17 -24.29 -19.89
C TYR A 201 10.33 -24.06 -18.63
N LEU A 202 10.14 -22.81 -18.18
CA LEU A 202 9.25 -22.50 -17.07
C LEU A 202 7.79 -22.71 -17.49
N ASN A 203 7.01 -23.32 -16.61
CA ASN A 203 5.57 -23.37 -16.77
C ASN A 203 4.99 -21.98 -16.49
N ARG A 204 4.76 -21.21 -17.57
CA ARG A 204 4.28 -19.84 -17.52
C ARG A 204 2.96 -19.73 -16.72
N ASP A 205 2.00 -20.58 -17.00
CA ASP A 205 0.67 -20.49 -16.41
C ASP A 205 0.72 -20.76 -14.90
N LEU A 206 1.53 -21.73 -14.49
CA LEU A 206 1.76 -22.05 -13.09
C LEU A 206 2.46 -20.90 -12.36
N LEU A 207 3.48 -20.29 -12.97
CA LEU A 207 4.20 -19.15 -12.39
C LEU A 207 3.27 -17.93 -12.23
N LEU A 208 2.45 -17.61 -13.24
CA LEU A 208 1.51 -16.49 -13.17
C LEU A 208 0.44 -16.72 -12.08
N ALA A 209 -0.13 -17.93 -11.99
CA ALA A 209 -1.04 -18.27 -10.90
C ALA A 209 -0.33 -18.22 -9.54
N GLY A 210 0.91 -18.70 -9.46
CA GLY A 210 1.73 -18.60 -8.25
C GLY A 210 1.94 -17.17 -7.80
N VAL A 211 2.25 -16.24 -8.72
CA VAL A 211 2.36 -14.80 -8.44
C VAL A 211 1.04 -14.24 -7.90
N LEU A 212 -0.11 -14.61 -8.46
CA LEU A 212 -1.40 -14.13 -7.94
C LEU A 212 -1.69 -14.61 -6.53
N PHE A 213 -1.32 -15.87 -6.21
CA PHE A 213 -1.72 -16.51 -4.95
C PHE A 213 -0.68 -16.45 -3.84
N HIS A 214 0.61 -16.14 -4.11
CA HIS A 214 1.67 -16.22 -3.09
C HIS A 214 1.32 -15.45 -1.82
N ASP A 215 0.79 -14.27 -1.97
CA ASP A 215 0.44 -13.33 -0.92
C ASP A 215 -1.09 -13.19 -0.68
N ALA A 216 -1.91 -14.06 -1.24
CA ALA A 216 -3.37 -13.98 -1.13
C ALA A 216 -3.87 -14.05 0.33
N GLY A 217 -3.13 -14.69 1.22
CA GLY A 217 -3.44 -14.71 2.66
C GLY A 217 -3.28 -13.35 3.35
N LYS A 218 -2.51 -12.42 2.80
CA LYS A 218 -2.38 -11.04 3.31
C LYS A 218 -3.71 -10.26 3.31
N LEU A 219 -4.73 -10.76 2.63
CA LEU A 219 -6.07 -10.21 2.75
C LEU A 219 -6.62 -10.27 4.18
N TRP A 220 -6.12 -11.17 5.02
CA TRP A 220 -6.47 -11.27 6.45
C TRP A 220 -5.48 -10.56 7.37
N GLU A 221 -4.26 -10.30 6.91
CA GLU A 221 -3.26 -9.56 7.70
C GLU A 221 -3.25 -8.06 7.40
N ASN A 222 -3.38 -7.66 6.12
CA ASN A 222 -3.02 -6.33 5.64
C ASN A 222 -4.13 -5.63 4.85
N ALA A 223 -5.40 -6.03 5.00
CA ALA A 223 -6.50 -5.36 4.32
C ALA A 223 -7.00 -4.15 5.10
N PHE A 224 -7.00 -2.98 4.46
CA PHE A 224 -7.67 -1.81 4.98
C PHE A 224 -9.19 -1.99 5.00
N PRO A 225 -9.91 -1.42 5.98
CA PRO A 225 -11.36 -1.36 5.97
C PRO A 225 -11.87 -0.55 4.77
N LYS A 226 -13.17 -0.60 4.48
CA LYS A 226 -13.76 0.22 3.41
C LYS A 226 -13.48 1.70 3.62
N GLU A 227 -13.62 2.17 4.84
CA GLU A 227 -13.31 3.51 5.29
C GLU A 227 -12.30 3.44 6.44
N GLY A 228 -11.09 3.96 6.22
CA GLY A 228 -10.04 4.02 7.24
C GLY A 228 -8.65 3.70 6.73
N PHE A 229 -7.65 4.19 7.47
CA PHE A 229 -6.22 4.03 7.18
C PHE A 229 -5.50 3.11 8.14
N GLN A 230 -6.16 2.64 9.21
CA GLN A 230 -5.61 1.62 10.07
C GLN A 230 -5.96 0.24 9.53
N MET A 231 -4.94 -0.56 9.29
CA MET A 231 -5.12 -1.98 9.05
C MET A 231 -5.40 -2.66 10.41
N PRO A 232 -6.60 -3.22 10.62
CA PRO A 232 -6.89 -3.91 11.87
C PRO A 232 -5.96 -5.12 12.02
N TYR A 233 -5.71 -5.51 13.26
CA TYR A 233 -5.16 -6.82 13.54
C TYR A 233 -6.29 -7.85 13.43
N ASP A 234 -6.11 -8.80 12.52
CA ASP A 234 -7.05 -9.91 12.34
C ASP A 234 -6.54 -11.12 13.15
N LEU A 235 -7.42 -11.70 14.00
CA LEU A 235 -7.02 -12.81 14.84
C LEU A 235 -6.55 -14.03 14.05
N LEU A 236 -7.20 -14.32 12.93
CA LEU A 236 -6.78 -15.42 12.05
C LEU A 236 -5.42 -15.14 11.43
N GLY A 237 -5.20 -13.89 10.95
CA GLY A 237 -3.92 -13.46 10.41
C GLY A 237 -2.78 -13.64 11.41
N GLU A 238 -2.97 -13.19 12.66
CA GLU A 238 -1.95 -13.29 13.72
C GLU A 238 -1.67 -14.72 14.16
N LEU A 239 -2.69 -15.58 14.21
CA LEU A 239 -2.53 -16.97 14.68
C LEU A 239 -1.97 -17.92 13.61
N VAL A 240 -2.28 -17.68 12.34
CA VAL A 240 -2.05 -18.66 11.26
C VAL A 240 -1.04 -18.18 10.23
N GLY A 241 -0.97 -16.87 9.99
CA GLY A 241 -0.08 -16.25 9.00
C GLY A 241 -0.53 -16.43 7.55
N HIS A 242 -0.14 -15.48 6.69
CA HIS A 242 -0.65 -15.38 5.31
C HIS A 242 -0.31 -16.60 4.43
N ILE A 243 0.83 -17.26 4.64
CA ILE A 243 1.23 -18.44 3.83
C ILE A 243 0.22 -19.57 4.02
N THR A 244 -0.11 -19.87 5.26
CA THR A 244 -1.05 -20.95 5.59
C THR A 244 -2.46 -20.60 5.14
N ILE A 245 -2.91 -19.38 5.38
CA ILE A 245 -4.21 -18.87 4.92
C ILE A 245 -4.27 -18.90 3.39
N GLY A 246 -3.19 -18.52 2.70
CA GLY A 246 -3.09 -18.57 1.24
C GLY A 246 -3.21 -19.99 0.70
N ALA A 247 -2.55 -20.96 1.33
CA ALA A 247 -2.67 -22.37 0.95
C ALA A 247 -4.09 -22.93 1.17
N GLU A 248 -4.74 -22.56 2.28
CA GLU A 248 -6.14 -22.91 2.54
C GLU A 248 -7.06 -22.30 1.49
N LEU A 249 -6.85 -21.04 1.15
CA LEU A 249 -7.61 -20.33 0.13
C LEU A 249 -7.52 -21.02 -1.25
N VAL A 250 -6.30 -21.38 -1.67
CA VAL A 250 -6.09 -22.15 -2.92
C VAL A 250 -6.88 -23.45 -2.88
N ASN A 251 -6.80 -24.22 -1.78
CA ASN A 251 -7.54 -25.48 -1.64
C ASN A 251 -9.05 -25.29 -1.71
N ARG A 252 -9.57 -24.25 -1.05
CA ARG A 252 -10.99 -23.92 -1.05
C ARG A 252 -11.49 -23.57 -2.45
N LEU A 253 -10.77 -22.68 -3.15
CA LEU A 253 -11.13 -22.27 -4.51
C LEU A 253 -10.98 -23.40 -5.51
N TRP A 254 -9.96 -24.24 -5.37
CA TRP A 254 -9.78 -25.44 -6.19
C TRP A 254 -10.92 -26.42 -6.01
N THR A 255 -11.37 -26.64 -4.76
CA THR A 255 -12.54 -27.49 -4.46
C THR A 255 -13.83 -26.90 -5.05
N LYS A 256 -13.99 -25.56 -4.99
CA LYS A 256 -15.13 -24.87 -5.60
C LYS A 256 -15.15 -25.07 -7.11
N MET A 257 -14.01 -24.83 -7.79
CA MET A 257 -13.86 -25.05 -9.23
C MET A 257 -14.20 -26.48 -9.64
N ARG A 258 -13.75 -27.49 -8.88
CA ARG A 258 -14.03 -28.92 -9.17
C ARG A 258 -15.52 -29.30 -9.09
N ARG A 259 -16.33 -28.49 -8.45
CA ARG A 259 -17.80 -28.68 -8.37
C ARG A 259 -18.54 -28.00 -9.52
N GLU A 260 -17.86 -27.19 -10.31
CA GLU A 260 -18.48 -26.55 -11.47
C GLU A 260 -18.66 -27.59 -12.61
N PRO A 261 -19.81 -27.57 -13.33
CA PRO A 261 -20.04 -28.54 -14.41
C PRO A 261 -18.97 -28.56 -15.49
N ILE A 262 -18.36 -27.42 -15.76
CA ILE A 262 -17.30 -27.29 -16.78
C ILE A 262 -16.06 -28.12 -16.42
N TYR A 263 -15.82 -28.42 -15.15
CA TYR A 263 -14.66 -29.22 -14.72
C TYR A 263 -14.66 -30.62 -15.32
N GLU A 264 -15.83 -31.20 -15.65
CA GLU A 264 -15.90 -32.49 -16.31
C GLU A 264 -15.10 -32.55 -17.63
N SER A 265 -15.06 -31.43 -18.37
CA SER A 265 -14.29 -31.32 -19.62
C SER A 265 -12.78 -31.27 -19.37
N TRP A 266 -12.36 -31.01 -18.13
CA TRP A 266 -10.93 -30.87 -17.76
C TRP A 266 -10.37 -32.06 -16.99
N LYS A 267 -11.19 -33.05 -16.65
CA LYS A 267 -10.76 -34.23 -15.86
C LYS A 267 -9.54 -34.98 -16.44
N ASN A 268 -9.47 -35.06 -17.78
CA ASN A 268 -8.42 -35.78 -18.48
C ASN A 268 -7.33 -34.86 -19.05
N VAL A 269 -7.35 -33.58 -18.75
CA VAL A 269 -6.31 -32.64 -19.19
C VAL A 269 -5.00 -32.94 -18.45
N LYS A 270 -3.91 -33.04 -19.20
CA LYS A 270 -2.56 -33.24 -18.64
C LYS A 270 -1.86 -31.88 -18.47
N PRO A 271 -1.02 -31.76 -17.44
CA PRO A 271 -0.75 -32.69 -16.36
C PRO A 271 -1.98 -32.88 -15.47
N GLU A 272 -1.97 -33.94 -14.63
CA GLU A 272 -3.11 -34.29 -13.77
C GLU A 272 -3.49 -33.15 -12.81
N SER A 273 -4.79 -32.96 -12.58
CA SER A 273 -5.32 -31.84 -11.81
C SER A 273 -4.74 -31.72 -10.39
N GLU A 274 -4.58 -32.86 -9.68
CA GLU A 274 -3.97 -32.87 -8.34
C GLU A 274 -2.49 -32.47 -8.37
N LEU A 275 -1.76 -32.88 -9.41
CA LEU A 275 -0.36 -32.47 -9.56
C LEU A 275 -0.23 -30.97 -9.78
N VAL A 276 -1.08 -30.37 -10.61
CA VAL A 276 -1.12 -28.90 -10.82
C VAL A 276 -1.44 -28.19 -9.52
N ARG A 277 -2.43 -28.68 -8.75
CA ARG A 277 -2.77 -28.11 -7.45
C ARG A 277 -1.61 -28.18 -6.47
N TRP A 278 -0.92 -29.31 -6.37
CA TRP A 278 0.23 -29.45 -5.47
C TRP A 278 1.37 -28.51 -5.83
N HIS A 279 1.65 -28.33 -7.12
CA HIS A 279 2.65 -27.35 -7.57
C HIS A 279 2.24 -25.92 -7.23
N LEU A 280 0.99 -25.53 -7.41
CA LEU A 280 0.51 -24.20 -7.01
C LEU A 280 0.62 -23.99 -5.49
N LEU A 281 0.25 -25.00 -4.69
CA LEU A 281 0.42 -24.96 -3.23
C LEU A 281 1.90 -24.84 -2.84
N HIS A 282 2.79 -25.53 -3.58
CA HIS A 282 4.23 -25.44 -3.34
C HIS A 282 4.75 -24.02 -3.60
N LEU A 283 4.29 -23.34 -4.65
CA LEU A 283 4.66 -21.96 -4.92
C LEU A 283 4.25 -21.05 -3.76
N VAL A 284 3.02 -21.18 -3.25
CA VAL A 284 2.54 -20.43 -2.09
C VAL A 284 3.37 -20.75 -0.84
N ALA A 285 3.66 -22.01 -0.58
CA ALA A 285 4.39 -22.42 0.62
C ALA A 285 5.87 -22.06 0.60
N ALA A 286 6.49 -21.90 -0.59
CA ALA A 286 7.92 -21.73 -0.76
C ALA A 286 8.35 -20.30 -1.15
N HIS A 287 7.40 -19.33 -1.34
CA HIS A 287 7.74 -18.05 -1.94
C HIS A 287 8.72 -17.21 -1.10
N HIS A 288 8.77 -17.34 0.22
CA HIS A 288 9.78 -16.68 1.04
C HIS A 288 11.20 -17.25 0.84
N GLY A 289 11.34 -18.38 0.14
CA GLY A 289 12.62 -18.99 -0.25
C GLY A 289 13.27 -19.77 0.87
N GLU A 290 13.71 -19.12 1.93
CA GLU A 290 14.46 -19.75 3.02
C GLU A 290 13.61 -19.85 4.30
N LYS A 291 13.87 -20.90 5.10
CA LYS A 291 13.15 -21.12 6.37
C LYS A 291 13.36 -20.00 7.37
N GLN A 292 14.55 -19.38 7.37
CA GLN A 292 14.83 -18.23 8.24
C GLN A 292 13.98 -16.99 7.92
N PHE A 293 13.41 -16.91 6.72
CA PHE A 293 12.45 -15.87 6.32
C PHE A 293 11.00 -16.30 6.48
N GLY A 294 10.74 -17.42 7.17
CA GLY A 294 9.41 -17.93 7.47
C GLY A 294 8.81 -18.83 6.41
N SER A 295 9.58 -19.27 5.41
CA SER A 295 9.10 -20.25 4.42
C SER A 295 8.91 -21.63 5.06
N PRO A 296 7.69 -22.22 5.02
CA PRO A 296 7.48 -23.58 5.52
C PRO A 296 8.33 -24.63 4.82
N VAL A 297 8.58 -24.44 3.53
CA VAL A 297 9.43 -25.29 2.68
C VAL A 297 10.27 -24.41 1.76
N GLU A 298 11.44 -24.93 1.36
CA GLU A 298 12.31 -24.26 0.38
C GLU A 298 11.82 -24.53 -1.05
N PRO A 299 12.08 -23.63 -2.01
CA PRO A 299 11.72 -23.80 -3.42
C PRO A 299 12.36 -25.07 -4.02
N LYS A 300 11.53 -25.94 -4.62
CA LYS A 300 11.96 -27.22 -5.21
C LYS A 300 11.66 -27.34 -6.71
N THR A 301 11.06 -26.31 -7.31
CA THR A 301 10.77 -26.25 -8.74
C THR A 301 11.32 -24.96 -9.34
N PRO A 302 11.60 -24.95 -10.66
CA PRO A 302 12.08 -23.74 -11.32
C PRO A 302 11.12 -22.54 -11.12
N GLU A 303 9.81 -22.77 -11.15
CA GLU A 303 8.80 -21.72 -10.97
C GLU A 303 8.80 -21.19 -9.54
N ALA A 304 9.03 -22.05 -8.52
CA ALA A 304 9.12 -21.62 -7.12
C ALA A 304 10.37 -20.76 -6.87
N ILE A 305 11.51 -21.11 -7.47
CA ILE A 305 12.73 -20.30 -7.47
C ILE A 305 12.47 -18.97 -8.17
N ALA A 306 11.88 -18.99 -9.35
CA ALA A 306 11.56 -17.78 -10.11
C ALA A 306 10.64 -16.84 -9.31
N LEU A 307 9.58 -17.37 -8.71
CA LEU A 307 8.64 -16.61 -7.87
C LEU A 307 9.36 -15.94 -6.70
N HIS A 308 10.16 -16.70 -5.95
CA HIS A 308 10.93 -16.15 -4.82
C HIS A 308 11.81 -14.95 -5.22
N PHE A 309 12.57 -15.08 -6.32
CA PHE A 309 13.45 -14.00 -6.75
C PHE A 309 12.69 -12.79 -7.32
N ILE A 310 11.57 -13.00 -8.01
CA ILE A 310 10.71 -11.92 -8.50
C ILE A 310 10.13 -11.13 -7.33
N ASP A 311 9.61 -11.80 -6.31
CA ASP A 311 9.05 -11.20 -5.09
C ASP A 311 10.12 -10.40 -4.33
N ASN A 312 11.27 -11.01 -4.06
CA ASN A 312 12.38 -10.36 -3.38
C ASN A 312 12.93 -9.14 -4.16
N LEU A 313 12.98 -9.22 -5.48
CA LEU A 313 13.39 -8.11 -6.34
C LEU A 313 12.43 -6.94 -6.24
N ASP A 314 11.12 -7.19 -6.41
CA ASP A 314 10.09 -6.15 -6.37
C ASP A 314 10.06 -5.47 -4.99
N ALA A 315 10.07 -6.24 -3.91
CA ALA A 315 10.12 -5.70 -2.54
C ALA A 315 11.34 -4.80 -2.30
N LYS A 316 12.53 -5.20 -2.74
CA LYS A 316 13.76 -4.41 -2.55
C LYS A 316 13.76 -3.13 -3.39
N LEU A 317 13.32 -3.19 -4.65
CA LEU A 317 13.25 -2.02 -5.52
C LEU A 317 12.23 -0.99 -4.99
N GLU A 318 11.08 -1.44 -4.46
CA GLU A 318 10.10 -0.55 -3.83
C GLU A 318 10.67 0.14 -2.58
N ILE A 319 11.40 -0.60 -1.72
CA ILE A 319 12.09 -0.03 -0.55
C ILE A 319 13.11 1.04 -0.99
N MET A 320 13.92 0.75 -2.00
CA MET A 320 14.91 1.70 -2.52
C MET A 320 14.23 2.95 -3.08
N THR A 321 13.17 2.79 -3.89
CA THR A 321 12.41 3.90 -4.45
C THR A 321 11.80 4.79 -3.37
N GLY A 322 11.28 4.19 -2.29
CA GLY A 322 10.80 4.93 -1.13
C GLY A 322 11.93 5.70 -0.43
N ALA A 323 13.07 5.05 -0.23
CA ALA A 323 14.24 5.66 0.43
C ALA A 323 14.81 6.83 -0.38
N TYR A 324 14.85 6.76 -1.70
CA TYR A 324 15.29 7.87 -2.55
C TYR A 324 14.39 9.11 -2.43
N ARG A 325 13.10 8.91 -2.17
CA ARG A 325 12.14 10.03 -2.02
C ARG A 325 12.17 10.65 -0.63
N THR A 326 12.21 9.84 0.42
CA THR A 326 11.94 10.30 1.80
C THR A 326 13.01 9.93 2.82
N GLY A 327 14.09 9.22 2.40
CA GLY A 327 15.16 8.78 3.27
C GLY A 327 16.07 9.94 3.72
N HIS A 328 16.66 9.78 4.91
CA HIS A 328 17.61 10.73 5.44
C HIS A 328 18.90 10.72 4.60
N ARG A 329 19.29 11.90 4.08
CA ARG A 329 20.53 12.06 3.29
C ARG A 329 21.72 12.30 4.20
N LEU A 330 22.74 11.49 4.05
CA LEU A 330 24.04 11.65 4.73
C LEU A 330 24.99 12.56 3.93
N SER A 331 24.83 12.58 2.59
CA SER A 331 25.49 13.50 1.65
C SER A 331 24.62 13.70 0.41
N ALA A 332 25.11 14.44 -0.58
CA ALA A 332 24.41 14.64 -1.85
C ALA A 332 24.01 13.32 -2.53
N ASP A 333 24.89 12.32 -2.47
CA ASP A 333 24.75 11.07 -3.21
C ASP A 333 24.53 9.84 -2.30
N ILE A 334 24.48 10.02 -0.96
CA ILE A 334 24.38 8.91 -0.01
C ILE A 334 23.17 9.08 0.89
N ILE A 335 22.34 8.05 0.93
CA ILE A 335 21.13 7.96 1.77
C ILE A 335 21.40 6.95 2.89
N GLU A 336 20.95 7.28 4.09
CA GLU A 336 21.07 6.42 5.25
C GLU A 336 20.44 5.04 5.00
N ARG A 337 21.05 4.02 5.61
CA ARG A 337 20.57 2.65 5.49
C ARG A 337 19.09 2.52 5.90
N VAL A 338 18.29 1.95 5.04
CA VAL A 338 16.89 1.54 5.32
C VAL A 338 16.83 0.02 5.45
N ARG A 339 16.38 -0.50 6.59
CA ARG A 339 16.19 -1.95 6.76
C ARG A 339 15.03 -2.45 5.85
N PRO A 340 15.14 -3.65 5.26
CA PRO A 340 16.14 -4.70 5.46
C PRO A 340 17.37 -4.61 4.55
N LEU A 341 17.58 -3.52 3.79
CA LEU A 341 18.73 -3.38 2.90
C LEU A 341 20.07 -3.41 3.69
N PRO A 342 21.13 -3.99 3.11
CA PRO A 342 22.36 -4.31 3.86
C PRO A 342 23.24 -3.11 4.22
N GLY A 343 23.15 -1.99 3.46
CA GLY A 343 24.03 -0.83 3.61
C GLY A 343 23.35 0.49 3.31
N HIS A 344 24.13 1.58 3.30
CA HIS A 344 23.69 2.86 2.78
C HIS A 344 23.36 2.74 1.29
N LEU A 345 22.40 3.57 0.83
CA LEU A 345 22.06 3.63 -0.58
C LEU A 345 22.85 4.76 -1.25
N VAL A 346 23.14 4.56 -2.52
CA VAL A 346 23.78 5.55 -3.37
C VAL A 346 22.77 6.00 -4.41
N GLU A 347 22.73 7.29 -4.70
CA GLU A 347 21.83 7.85 -5.72
C GLU A 347 22.04 7.13 -7.07
N PRO A 348 20.98 6.68 -7.74
CA PRO A 348 21.12 5.99 -9.02
C PRO A 348 21.61 6.94 -10.10
N LEU A 349 22.39 6.43 -11.03
CA LEU A 349 22.76 7.20 -12.21
C LEU A 349 21.52 7.52 -13.03
N PRO A 350 21.35 8.78 -13.49
CA PRO A 350 20.28 9.13 -14.41
C PRO A 350 20.43 8.35 -15.73
N VAL A 351 19.29 8.04 -16.35
CA VAL A 351 19.27 7.40 -17.66
C VAL A 351 19.82 8.40 -18.70
N TYR A 352 20.76 7.96 -19.54
CA TYR A 352 21.25 8.77 -20.64
C TYR A 352 20.12 9.08 -21.63
N VAL A 353 19.89 10.36 -21.86
CA VAL A 353 18.92 10.86 -22.86
C VAL A 353 19.71 11.51 -23.99
N GLN A 354 19.57 10.96 -25.21
CA GLN A 354 20.25 11.52 -26.38
C GLN A 354 19.66 12.89 -26.73
N GLY A 355 20.45 13.97 -26.65
CA GLY A 355 20.04 15.31 -27.08
C GLY A 355 19.90 16.36 -25.98
N GLU A 356 20.09 16.05 -24.71
CA GLU A 356 20.26 17.06 -23.66
C GLU A 356 21.75 17.45 -23.60
N GLU A 357 22.13 18.47 -24.43
CA GLU A 357 23.38 19.18 -24.17
C GLU A 357 23.24 19.93 -22.84
N SER A 358 24.09 19.61 -21.88
CA SER A 358 24.21 20.33 -20.61
C SER A 358 24.43 21.81 -20.92
N GLN A 359 23.40 22.63 -20.70
CA GLN A 359 23.60 24.06 -20.54
C GLN A 359 24.35 24.26 -19.21
N SER A 360 25.67 24.39 -19.34
CA SER A 360 26.60 24.77 -18.27
C SER A 360 26.40 26.22 -17.86
#